data_37e572840a583c416889b09ff96bf9c1
#
_entry.id   37e572840a583c416889b09ff96bf9c1
#
_cell.length_a   1.000
_cell.length_b   1.000
_cell.length_c   1.000
_cell.angle_alpha   90.00
_cell.angle_beta   90.00
_cell.angle_gamma   90.00
#
_symmetry.space_group_name_H-M   'P 1'
#
loop_
_entity.id
_entity.type
_entity.pdbx_description
1 polymer ?
#
loop_
_entity_poly.entity_id
_entity_poly.type
_entity_poly.pdbx_seq_one_letter_code
_entity_poly.pdbx_strand_id
1 'polypeptide(L)'
;MKLDLFSFIDETMAYYKSKSAIYQYAEGKLNQFFSDEFLNGEDPVISLRSRIKAEDSLKEKLIRNQFYLQYEAGKDAISHLTDLIGITMQCRFIRNEDQLYKTLFNKFTRMKGTPYFVANNDPDIFIDLSV
;
A
#
# COMPACT_ATOMS: atom_id res chain seq x y z
N MET A 1 -14.62 -20.00 21.11
CA MET A 1 -14.37 -18.98 22.12
C MET A 1 -14.23 -17.62 21.43
N LYS A 2 -14.97 -16.63 21.91
CA LYS A 2 -14.83 -15.29 21.36
C LYS A 2 -13.51 -14.69 21.81
N LEU A 3 -12.68 -14.24 20.87
CA LEU A 3 -11.57 -13.39 21.23
C LEU A 3 -12.13 -12.07 21.76
N ASP A 4 -11.65 -11.70 22.94
CA ASP A 4 -11.90 -10.38 23.46
C ASP A 4 -11.34 -9.34 22.46
N LEU A 5 -12.10 -8.28 22.22
CA LEU A 5 -11.68 -7.18 21.34
C LEU A 5 -10.30 -6.65 21.73
N PHE A 6 -10.04 -6.45 23.02
CA PHE A 6 -8.77 -5.91 23.47
C PHE A 6 -7.62 -6.88 23.22
N SER A 7 -7.84 -8.17 23.42
CA SER A 7 -6.82 -9.19 23.15
C SER A 7 -6.48 -9.25 21.66
N PHE A 8 -7.49 -9.16 20.80
CA PHE A 8 -7.27 -9.12 19.35
C PHE A 8 -6.46 -7.89 18.93
N ILE A 9 -6.82 -6.72 19.46
CA ILE A 9 -6.11 -5.47 19.13
C ILE A 9 -4.67 -5.54 19.61
N ASP A 10 -4.43 -5.97 20.83
CA ASP A 10 -3.08 -6.07 21.39
C ASP A 10 -2.21 -7.03 20.56
N GLU A 11 -2.75 -8.18 20.20
CA GLU A 11 -2.05 -9.17 19.36
C GLU A 11 -1.74 -8.58 17.98
N THR A 12 -2.74 -7.95 17.36
CA THR A 12 -2.59 -7.36 16.02
C THR A 12 -1.56 -6.25 16.03
N MET A 13 -1.60 -5.36 17.01
CA MET A 13 -0.64 -4.27 17.12
C MET A 13 0.77 -4.77 17.40
N ALA A 14 0.91 -5.81 18.22
CA ALA A 14 2.22 -6.43 18.47
C ALA A 14 2.79 -7.04 17.17
N TYR A 15 1.96 -7.71 16.40
CA TYR A 15 2.36 -8.25 15.10
C TYR A 15 2.79 -7.13 14.14
N TYR A 16 1.99 -6.07 14.04
CA TYR A 16 2.29 -4.92 13.19
C TYR A 16 3.64 -4.29 13.54
N LYS A 17 3.89 -4.07 14.83
CA LYS A 17 5.16 -3.53 15.33
C LYS A 17 6.34 -4.45 15.01
N SER A 18 6.14 -5.76 15.12
CA SER A 18 7.19 -6.74 14.84
C SER A 18 7.61 -6.75 13.38
N LYS A 19 6.78 -6.24 12.46
CA LYS A 19 7.05 -6.16 11.03
C LYS A 19 7.50 -4.77 10.58
N SER A 20 7.74 -3.86 11.51
CA SER A 20 8.09 -2.47 11.24
C SER A 20 9.27 -2.34 10.26
N ALA A 21 10.34 -3.11 10.45
CA ALA A 21 11.51 -3.05 9.59
C ALA A 21 11.18 -3.46 8.14
N ILE A 22 10.31 -4.45 7.97
CA ILE A 22 9.88 -4.93 6.66
C ILE A 22 9.06 -3.85 5.96
N TYR A 23 8.14 -3.20 6.68
CA TYR A 23 7.32 -2.13 6.10
C TYR A 23 8.15 -0.91 5.74
N GLN A 24 9.14 -0.55 6.57
CA GLN A 24 10.05 0.55 6.27
C GLN A 24 10.86 0.27 5.01
N TYR A 25 11.36 -0.95 4.87
CA TYR A 25 12.09 -1.36 3.66
C TYR A 25 11.19 -1.28 2.43
N ALA A 26 9.98 -1.82 2.51
CA ALA A 26 9.03 -1.80 1.40
C ALA A 26 8.63 -0.37 1.03
N GLU A 27 8.37 0.50 2.01
CA GLU A 27 8.07 1.90 1.75
C GLU A 27 9.22 2.59 1.03
N GLY A 28 10.46 2.40 1.50
CA GLY A 28 11.64 2.98 0.88
C GLY A 28 11.80 2.52 -0.56
N LYS A 29 11.59 1.25 -0.83
CA LYS A 29 11.68 0.69 -2.18
C LYS A 29 10.59 1.25 -3.10
N LEU A 30 9.37 1.33 -2.62
CA LEU A 30 8.26 1.90 -3.39
C LEU A 30 8.47 3.39 -3.64
N ASN A 31 8.90 4.14 -2.63
CA ASN A 31 9.20 5.57 -2.79
C ASN A 31 10.28 5.78 -3.85
N GLN A 32 11.35 4.99 -3.80
CA GLN A 32 12.44 5.08 -4.77
C GLN A 32 11.95 4.77 -6.18
N PHE A 33 11.19 3.69 -6.33
CA PHE A 33 10.65 3.31 -7.63
C PHE A 33 9.78 4.42 -8.23
N PHE A 34 8.80 4.91 -7.46
CA PHE A 34 7.89 5.93 -7.97
C PHE A 34 8.59 7.27 -8.18
N SER A 35 9.58 7.61 -7.36
CA SER A 35 10.39 8.82 -7.55
C SER A 35 11.20 8.73 -8.84
N ASP A 36 11.84 7.61 -9.09
CA ASP A 36 12.64 7.41 -10.30
C ASP A 36 11.78 7.44 -11.56
N GLU A 37 10.58 6.87 -11.49
CA GLU A 37 9.71 6.76 -12.65
C GLU A 37 8.86 8.00 -12.91
N PHE A 38 8.55 8.81 -11.89
CA PHE A 38 7.61 9.92 -12.02
C PHE A 38 8.17 11.29 -11.67
N LEU A 39 9.29 11.38 -10.93
CA LEU A 39 9.92 12.66 -10.59
C LEU A 39 11.17 12.93 -11.44
N ASN A 40 11.11 12.61 -12.71
CA ASN A 40 12.24 12.79 -13.64
C ASN A 40 12.18 14.10 -14.44
N GLY A 41 11.19 14.95 -14.16
CA GLY A 41 11.03 16.23 -14.84
C GLY A 41 10.21 16.19 -16.10
N GLU A 42 9.91 15.01 -16.63
CA GLU A 42 9.12 14.85 -17.87
C GLU A 42 7.64 14.58 -17.58
N ASP A 43 7.35 14.01 -16.42
CA ASP A 43 5.99 13.69 -16.00
C ASP A 43 5.32 14.88 -15.32
N PRO A 44 3.98 14.93 -15.29
CA PRO A 44 3.25 16.01 -14.65
C PRO A 44 3.30 16.01 -13.13
N VAL A 45 3.93 15.02 -12.51
CA VAL A 45 4.03 14.91 -11.05
C VAL A 45 5.05 15.90 -10.52
N ILE A 46 4.62 16.74 -9.56
CA ILE A 46 5.49 17.75 -8.96
C ILE A 46 5.97 17.38 -7.56
N SER A 47 5.30 16.45 -6.90
CA SER A 47 5.74 15.95 -5.61
C SER A 47 5.23 14.53 -5.38
N LEU A 48 5.96 13.80 -4.55
CA LEU A 48 5.61 12.44 -4.18
C LEU A 48 5.87 12.26 -2.69
N ARG A 49 4.92 11.65 -2.01
CA ARG A 49 5.05 11.33 -0.59
C ARG A 49 4.65 9.88 -0.38
N SER A 50 5.36 9.23 0.55
CA SER A 50 5.00 7.89 1.00
C SER A 50 4.80 7.90 2.50
N ARG A 51 3.97 6.97 2.99
CA ARG A 51 3.74 6.78 4.41
C ARG A 51 3.49 5.33 4.73
N ILE A 52 3.86 4.96 5.95
CA ILE A 52 3.39 3.72 6.57
C ILE A 52 2.22 4.10 7.47
N LYS A 53 1.16 3.28 7.47
CA LYS A 53 -0.03 3.56 8.27
C LYS A 53 0.34 3.71 9.73
N ALA A 54 -0.06 4.81 10.35
CA ALA A 54 0.19 5.08 11.75
C ALA A 54 -0.51 4.07 12.65
N GLU A 55 0.11 3.73 13.78
CA GLU A 55 -0.44 2.74 14.71
C GLU A 55 -1.85 3.12 15.20
N ASP A 56 -2.06 4.39 15.53
CA ASP A 56 -3.38 4.86 15.98
C ASP A 56 -4.44 4.73 14.89
N SER A 57 -4.08 5.00 13.64
CA SER A 57 -4.99 4.85 12.51
C SER A 57 -5.34 3.39 12.26
N LEU A 58 -4.37 2.50 12.39
CA LEU A 58 -4.60 1.06 12.26
C LEU A 58 -5.53 0.57 13.36
N LYS A 59 -5.26 0.95 14.61
CA LYS A 59 -6.08 0.56 15.75
C LYS A 59 -7.53 1.01 15.57
N GLU A 60 -7.74 2.26 15.17
CA GLU A 60 -9.08 2.79 14.90
C GLU A 60 -9.78 1.98 13.81
N LYS A 61 -9.08 1.64 12.73
CA LYS A 61 -9.65 0.86 11.63
C LYS A 61 -10.06 -0.54 12.08
N LEU A 62 -9.24 -1.20 12.91
CA LEU A 62 -9.54 -2.52 13.44
C LEU A 62 -10.82 -2.50 14.29
N ILE A 63 -11.01 -1.46 15.08
CA ILE A 63 -12.19 -1.30 15.92
C ILE A 63 -13.41 -0.97 15.07
N ARG A 64 -13.31 0.07 14.23
CA ARG A 64 -14.42 0.58 13.43
C ARG A 64 -14.99 -0.47 12.48
N ASN A 65 -14.13 -1.26 11.86
CA ASN A 65 -14.52 -2.28 10.89
C ASN A 65 -14.74 -3.65 11.52
N GLN A 66 -14.66 -3.75 12.83
CA GLN A 66 -14.93 -4.98 13.58
C GLN A 66 -14.13 -6.19 13.08
N PHE A 67 -12.84 -5.99 12.81
CA PHE A 67 -11.98 -7.06 12.27
C PHE A 67 -11.86 -8.24 13.22
N TYR A 68 -12.01 -8.02 14.53
CA TYR A 68 -11.97 -9.09 15.52
C TYR A 68 -13.10 -10.12 15.34
N LEU A 69 -14.18 -9.75 14.63
CA LEU A 69 -15.27 -10.66 14.28
C LEU A 69 -15.03 -11.40 12.96
N GLN A 70 -14.11 -10.90 12.13
CA GLN A 70 -13.87 -11.41 10.78
C GLN A 70 -12.65 -12.31 10.70
N TYR A 71 -11.65 -12.09 11.56
CA TYR A 71 -10.37 -12.81 11.51
C TYR A 71 -10.03 -13.36 12.88
N GLU A 72 -9.52 -14.60 12.91
CA GLU A 72 -9.10 -15.23 14.15
C GLU A 72 -7.79 -14.68 14.68
N ALA A 73 -6.85 -14.40 13.76
CA ALA A 73 -5.53 -13.91 14.12
C ALA A 73 -5.28 -12.52 13.56
N GLY A 74 -4.54 -11.70 14.32
CA GLY A 74 -4.20 -10.35 13.89
C GLY A 74 -3.41 -10.32 12.59
N LYS A 75 -2.52 -11.27 12.36
CA LYS A 75 -1.75 -11.36 11.11
C LYS A 75 -2.66 -11.51 9.89
N ASP A 76 -3.77 -12.23 10.02
CA ASP A 76 -4.72 -12.41 8.93
C ASP A 76 -5.46 -11.11 8.62
N ALA A 77 -5.83 -10.36 9.64
CA ALA A 77 -6.42 -9.04 9.47
C ALA A 77 -5.46 -8.09 8.75
N ILE A 78 -4.19 -8.05 9.16
CA ILE A 78 -3.16 -7.20 8.56
C ILE A 78 -2.96 -7.57 7.09
N SER A 79 -2.91 -8.87 6.76
CA SER A 79 -2.67 -9.32 5.39
C SER A 79 -3.79 -8.93 4.41
N HIS A 80 -4.97 -8.62 4.90
CA HIS A 80 -6.10 -8.18 4.08
C HIS A 80 -6.20 -6.66 3.93
N LEU A 81 -5.32 -5.90 4.60
CA LEU A 81 -5.31 -4.46 4.46
C LEU A 81 -4.58 -4.04 3.19
N THR A 82 -5.12 -3.03 2.52
CA THR A 82 -4.57 -2.52 1.26
C THR A 82 -3.89 -1.17 1.41
N ASP A 83 -3.91 -0.59 2.62
CA ASP A 83 -3.44 0.78 2.87
C ASP A 83 -2.35 0.87 3.94
N LEU A 84 -1.60 -0.22 4.16
CA LEU A 84 -0.48 -0.20 5.12
C LEU A 84 0.61 0.77 4.68
N ILE A 85 0.87 0.84 3.38
CA ILE A 85 1.79 1.81 2.79
C ILE A 85 1.02 2.60 1.75
N GLY A 86 1.08 3.93 1.87
CA GLY A 86 0.42 4.84 0.93
C GLY A 86 1.43 5.64 0.14
N ILE A 87 1.20 5.77 -1.16
CA ILE A 87 1.97 6.64 -2.04
C ILE A 87 1.03 7.73 -2.55
N THR A 88 1.42 8.99 -2.36
CA THR A 88 0.64 10.13 -2.85
C THR A 88 1.48 10.90 -3.84
N MET A 89 0.97 11.04 -5.05
CA MET A 89 1.59 11.85 -6.09
C MET A 89 0.73 13.07 -6.35
N GLN A 90 1.36 14.24 -6.35
CA GLN A 90 0.68 15.51 -6.61
C GLN A 90 0.99 15.98 -8.02
N CYS A 91 -0.06 16.24 -8.80
CA CYS A 91 0.05 16.79 -10.14
C CYS A 91 -0.09 18.31 -10.12
N ARG A 92 0.52 18.98 -11.11
CA ARG A 92 0.44 20.43 -11.25
C ARG A 92 -0.98 20.91 -11.55
N PHE A 93 -1.71 20.18 -12.38
CA PHE A 93 -3.07 20.53 -12.79
C PHE A 93 -3.97 19.29 -12.70
N ILE A 94 -5.27 19.51 -12.45
CA ILE A 94 -6.26 18.44 -12.37
C ILE A 94 -6.26 17.60 -13.66
N ARG A 95 -6.17 18.24 -14.82
CA ARG A 95 -6.13 17.55 -16.12
C ARG A 95 -4.97 16.58 -16.27
N ASN A 96 -3.94 16.70 -15.44
CA ASN A 96 -2.80 15.80 -15.48
C ASN A 96 -3.08 14.43 -14.86
N GLU A 97 -4.19 14.28 -14.13
CA GLU A 97 -4.53 13.02 -13.49
C GLU A 97 -4.73 11.90 -14.53
N ASP A 98 -5.46 12.17 -15.61
CA ASP A 98 -5.66 11.19 -16.68
C ASP A 98 -4.34 10.82 -17.35
N GLN A 99 -3.49 11.82 -17.60
CA GLN A 99 -2.16 11.59 -18.16
C GLN A 99 -1.29 10.74 -17.23
N LEU A 100 -1.33 11.05 -15.95
CA LEU A 100 -0.60 10.28 -14.93
C LEU A 100 -1.08 8.83 -14.90
N TYR A 101 -2.39 8.62 -14.95
CA TYR A 101 -2.98 7.29 -14.96
C TYR A 101 -2.49 6.47 -16.16
N LYS A 102 -2.49 7.07 -17.35
CA LYS A 102 -1.98 6.42 -18.56
C LYS A 102 -0.50 6.12 -18.44
N THR A 103 0.29 7.08 -17.95
CA THR A 103 1.72 6.91 -17.75
C THR A 103 2.00 5.77 -16.76
N LEU A 104 1.24 5.68 -15.68
CA LEU A 104 1.36 4.60 -14.70
C LEU A 104 1.20 3.24 -15.36
N PHE A 105 0.14 3.05 -16.16
CA PHE A 105 -0.08 1.77 -16.83
C PHE A 105 0.98 1.46 -17.89
N ASN A 106 1.57 2.48 -18.52
CA ASN A 106 2.65 2.27 -19.48
C ASN A 106 3.94 1.77 -18.83
N LYS A 107 4.11 1.98 -17.53
CA LYS A 107 5.28 1.51 -16.80
C LYS A 107 5.13 0.10 -16.25
N PHE A 108 3.98 -0.53 -16.49
CA PHE A 108 3.68 -1.89 -16.03
C PHE A 108 3.24 -2.74 -17.20
N THR A 109 3.55 -4.04 -17.13
CA THR A 109 3.13 -5.02 -18.13
C THR A 109 2.21 -6.05 -17.47
N ARG A 110 1.06 -6.29 -18.09
CA ARG A 110 0.12 -7.28 -17.58
C ARG A 110 0.68 -8.68 -17.76
N MET A 111 0.65 -9.47 -16.68
CA MET A 111 0.98 -10.88 -16.76
C MET A 111 -0.18 -11.64 -17.41
N LYS A 112 0.12 -12.40 -18.46
CA LYS A 112 -0.88 -13.09 -19.26
C LYS A 112 -1.75 -14.01 -18.41
N GLY A 113 -3.07 -13.86 -18.53
CA GLY A 113 -4.02 -14.70 -17.85
C GLY A 113 -4.25 -14.38 -16.37
N THR A 114 -3.73 -13.26 -15.90
CA THR A 114 -3.85 -12.85 -14.49
C THR A 114 -4.28 -11.37 -14.38
N PRO A 115 -4.77 -10.93 -13.21
CA PRO A 115 -5.02 -9.51 -12.96
C PRO A 115 -3.77 -8.73 -12.56
N TYR A 116 -2.58 -9.33 -12.61
CA TYR A 116 -1.35 -8.72 -12.16
C TYR A 116 -0.67 -7.91 -13.25
N PHE A 117 -0.15 -6.75 -12.89
CA PHE A 117 0.70 -5.91 -13.72
C PHE A 117 2.05 -5.77 -13.03
N VAL A 118 3.12 -6.10 -13.74
CA VAL A 118 4.49 -6.06 -13.20
C VAL A 118 5.21 -4.84 -13.75
N ALA A 119 5.93 -4.13 -12.89
CA ALA A 119 6.71 -2.98 -13.31
C ALA A 119 7.78 -3.38 -14.32
N ASN A 120 7.90 -2.62 -15.42
CA ASN A 120 8.83 -2.94 -16.50
C ASN A 120 10.29 -2.92 -16.04
N ASN A 121 10.63 -2.04 -15.10
CA ASN A 121 12.00 -1.82 -14.64
C ASN A 121 12.31 -2.50 -13.29
N ASP A 122 11.33 -3.09 -12.64
CA ASP A 122 11.52 -3.76 -11.36
C ASP A 122 10.50 -4.88 -11.18
N PRO A 123 10.89 -6.15 -11.42
CA PRO A 123 9.95 -7.28 -11.35
C PRO A 123 9.42 -7.58 -9.95
N ASP A 124 10.01 -7.01 -8.92
CA ASP A 124 9.54 -7.18 -7.54
C ASP A 124 8.34 -6.27 -7.22
N ILE A 125 8.06 -5.30 -8.09
CA ILE A 125 6.95 -4.36 -7.92
C ILE A 125 5.84 -4.73 -8.89
N PHE A 126 4.65 -5.01 -8.34
CA PHE A 126 3.50 -5.36 -9.16
C PHE A 126 2.21 -4.77 -8.59
N ILE A 127 1.20 -4.65 -9.43
CA ILE A 127 -0.15 -4.20 -9.07
C ILE A 127 -1.09 -5.36 -9.26
N ASP A 128 -1.92 -5.62 -8.26
CA ASP A 128 -2.98 -6.62 -8.30
C ASP A 128 -4.32 -5.91 -8.42
N LEU A 129 -4.99 -6.06 -9.55
CA LEU A 129 -6.29 -5.46 -9.82
C LEU A 129 -7.47 -6.41 -9.55
N SER A 130 -7.21 -7.54 -8.91
CA SER A 130 -8.28 -8.50 -8.57
C SER A 130 -9.12 -8.04 -7.38
N VAL A 131 -8.69 -7.00 -6.68
CA VAL A 131 -9.34 -6.51 -5.46
C VAL A 131 -10.26 -5.35 -5.77
#